data_b0867affee1acb385288da1dc3ae666b
#
_entry.id   b0867affee1acb385288da1dc3ae666b
#
_cell.length_a   1.000
_cell.length_b   1.000
_cell.length_c   1.000
_cell.angle_alpha   90.00
_cell.angle_beta   90.00
_cell.angle_gamma   90.00
#
_symmetry.space_group_name_H-M   'P 1'
#
loop_
_entity.id
_entity.type
_entity.pdbx_description
1 polymer ?
#
loop_
_entity_poly.entity_id
_entity_poly.type
_entity_poly.pdbx_seq_one_letter_code
_entity_poly.pdbx_strand_id
1 'polypeptide(L)'
;MKKEDILGLVVYLIIIALAVVFGITVLQTHNSQSALNGVWNGFAYILYVGGSVIIGAILNASLYELGHVLGAKVGKYDIISVTILCLCFYKEEGKRKVKFASFDGLTGETKIVPKQGMEDKANPYPYLLFGSLFFIIEAVVVMVLFSLFKNSEVAALTDVAYAALTIGAIGLVILFYNILPFRIDSMTDGYRLTMVSNPKNRAAFNELLRVEYEIQQGNENVEVKIFDEITNFTADLNLNKVYALLDKKEYAQAEEILDKIIAAKEGVDAKVYIRARAQKIYINLITKDLEEAKAYYEKEVPTSERREISNDVSMASIRAYLLMSGLLDKSRSECIIALNNVYRAFKHTPKNRQQTELTLFNEALDKVCAAHPNWELEGYKLQIAEK
;
A
#
# COMPACT_ATOMS: atom_id res chain seq x y z
N MET A 1 -13.43 -10.34 1.44
CA MET A 1 -13.42 -9.12 0.61
C MET A 1 -14.46 -8.17 1.16
N LYS A 2 -14.10 -6.92 1.46
CA LYS A 2 -15.05 -5.87 1.82
C LYS A 2 -15.90 -5.52 0.59
N LYS A 3 -17.09 -4.91 0.80
CA LYS A 3 -17.96 -4.48 -0.32
C LYS A 3 -17.22 -3.53 -1.29
N GLU A 4 -16.30 -2.72 -0.76
CA GLU A 4 -15.46 -1.78 -1.51
C GLU A 4 -14.48 -2.50 -2.45
N ASP A 5 -13.89 -3.63 -2.01
CA ASP A 5 -12.98 -4.43 -2.82
C ASP A 5 -13.74 -5.11 -4.00
N ILE A 6 -14.98 -5.57 -3.74
CA ILE A 6 -15.83 -6.17 -4.77
C ILE A 6 -16.23 -5.13 -5.80
N LEU A 7 -16.64 -3.94 -5.34
CA LEU A 7 -16.98 -2.83 -6.23
C LEU A 7 -15.78 -2.42 -7.08
N GLY A 8 -14.60 -2.31 -6.47
CA GLY A 8 -13.37 -2.01 -7.19
C GLY A 8 -13.04 -3.04 -8.26
N LEU A 9 -13.15 -4.33 -7.96
CA LEU A 9 -12.94 -5.40 -8.94
C LEU A 9 -13.94 -5.32 -10.10
N VAL A 10 -15.21 -5.10 -9.83
CA VAL A 10 -16.25 -4.95 -10.87
C VAL A 10 -15.95 -3.75 -11.77
N VAL A 11 -15.63 -2.60 -11.20
CA VAL A 11 -15.26 -1.40 -11.96
C VAL A 11 -14.02 -1.66 -12.81
N TYR A 12 -13.00 -2.32 -12.27
CA TYR A 12 -11.78 -2.68 -13.00
C TYR A 12 -12.08 -3.58 -14.20
N LEU A 13 -12.92 -4.60 -14.03
CA LEU A 13 -13.34 -5.48 -15.13
C LEU A 13 -14.14 -4.72 -16.22
N ILE A 14 -14.99 -3.77 -15.83
CA ILE A 14 -15.71 -2.90 -16.77
C ILE A 14 -14.73 -2.04 -17.56
N ILE A 15 -13.74 -1.43 -16.90
CA ILE A 15 -12.72 -0.60 -17.57
C ILE A 15 -11.94 -1.44 -18.59
N ILE A 16 -11.51 -2.65 -18.23
CA ILE A 16 -10.81 -3.57 -19.14
C ILE A 16 -11.71 -3.90 -20.35
N ALA A 17 -12.97 -4.27 -20.12
CA ALA A 17 -13.89 -4.60 -21.20
C ALA A 17 -14.10 -3.42 -22.15
N LEU A 18 -14.29 -2.21 -21.63
CA LEU A 18 -14.43 -0.99 -22.44
C LEU A 18 -13.15 -0.69 -23.22
N ALA A 19 -11.97 -0.84 -22.62
CA ALA A 19 -10.69 -0.64 -23.30
C ALA A 19 -10.47 -1.65 -24.43
N VAL A 20 -10.85 -2.92 -24.24
CA VAL A 20 -10.79 -3.96 -25.28
C VAL A 20 -11.74 -3.63 -26.45
N VAL A 21 -13.00 -3.30 -26.17
CA VAL A 21 -14.00 -2.93 -27.20
C VAL A 21 -13.53 -1.71 -27.97
N PHE A 22 -13.05 -0.67 -27.28
CA PHE A 22 -12.52 0.53 -27.89
C PHE A 22 -11.31 0.19 -28.78
N GLY A 23 -10.35 -0.59 -28.27
CA GLY A 23 -9.16 -1.03 -29.01
C GLY A 23 -9.52 -1.77 -30.30
N ILE A 24 -10.45 -2.73 -30.25
CA ILE A 24 -10.91 -3.47 -31.42
C ILE A 24 -11.56 -2.51 -32.43
N THR A 25 -12.44 -1.60 -31.99
CA THR A 25 -13.13 -0.66 -32.87
C THR A 25 -12.15 0.29 -33.55
N VAL A 26 -11.19 0.85 -32.81
CA VAL A 26 -10.14 1.72 -33.36
C VAL A 26 -9.28 0.97 -34.35
N LEU A 27 -8.87 -0.26 -34.03
CA LEU A 27 -8.07 -1.11 -34.90
C LEU A 27 -8.78 -1.43 -36.23
N GLN A 28 -10.06 -1.79 -36.19
CA GLN A 28 -10.84 -2.08 -37.38
C GLN A 28 -11.02 -0.85 -38.28
N THR A 29 -11.32 0.30 -37.70
CA THR A 29 -11.51 1.56 -38.45
C THR A 29 -10.20 2.04 -39.04
N HIS A 30 -9.12 2.00 -38.29
CA HIS A 30 -7.80 2.44 -38.74
C HIS A 30 -7.25 1.56 -39.86
N ASN A 31 -7.40 0.21 -39.77
CA ASN A 31 -6.88 -0.72 -40.76
C ASN A 31 -7.43 -0.43 -42.19
N SER A 32 -8.63 0.13 -42.29
CA SER A 32 -9.21 0.52 -43.63
C SER A 32 -8.66 1.83 -44.19
N GLN A 33 -7.97 2.65 -43.37
CA GLN A 33 -7.53 4.01 -43.72
C GLN A 33 -6.00 4.20 -43.64
N SER A 34 -5.25 3.21 -43.13
CA SER A 34 -3.83 3.32 -42.87
C SER A 34 -2.98 3.40 -44.13
N ALA A 35 -1.94 4.24 -44.09
CA ALA A 35 -0.85 4.28 -45.08
C ALA A 35 -0.05 2.96 -45.16
N LEU A 36 -0.14 2.12 -44.16
CA LEU A 36 0.51 0.81 -44.08
C LEU A 36 -0.25 -0.28 -44.86
N ASN A 37 -1.40 0.08 -45.42
CA ASN A 37 -2.25 -0.82 -46.18
C ASN A 37 -1.61 -1.15 -47.53
N GLY A 38 -1.04 -2.33 -47.68
CA GLY A 38 -0.63 -2.86 -48.98
C GLY A 38 0.74 -3.54 -49.13
N VAL A 39 1.75 -3.22 -48.34
CA VAL A 39 3.10 -3.76 -48.55
C VAL A 39 3.61 -4.72 -47.46
N TRP A 40 3.20 -4.52 -46.21
CA TRP A 40 3.64 -5.33 -45.06
C TRP A 40 2.53 -5.49 -44.04
N ASN A 41 1.32 -5.78 -44.51
CA ASN A 41 0.06 -5.54 -43.78
C ASN A 41 -0.01 -6.07 -42.33
N GLY A 42 0.46 -7.26 -42.04
CA GLY A 42 0.33 -7.82 -40.70
C GLY A 42 1.38 -7.33 -39.71
N PHE A 43 2.67 -7.41 -40.11
CA PHE A 43 3.78 -7.16 -39.20
C PHE A 43 3.97 -5.66 -38.90
N ALA A 44 3.95 -4.82 -39.93
CA ALA A 44 4.07 -3.37 -39.78
C ALA A 44 2.91 -2.80 -38.92
N TYR A 45 1.71 -3.33 -39.11
CA TYR A 45 0.55 -2.93 -38.32
C TYR A 45 0.66 -3.35 -36.85
N ILE A 46 1.13 -4.57 -36.58
CA ILE A 46 1.40 -5.02 -35.20
C ILE A 46 2.45 -4.15 -34.53
N LEU A 47 3.52 -3.78 -35.26
CA LEU A 47 4.55 -2.88 -34.72
C LEU A 47 4.00 -1.47 -34.46
N TYR A 48 3.17 -0.95 -35.34
CA TYR A 48 2.54 0.35 -35.15
C TYR A 48 1.62 0.37 -33.92
N VAL A 49 0.72 -0.60 -33.80
CA VAL A 49 -0.20 -0.69 -32.67
C VAL A 49 0.56 -0.99 -31.37
N GLY A 50 1.44 -1.98 -31.37
CA GLY A 50 2.27 -2.34 -30.24
C GLY A 50 3.17 -1.18 -29.80
N GLY A 51 3.78 -0.48 -30.76
CA GLY A 51 4.57 0.72 -30.51
C GLY A 51 3.74 1.85 -29.89
N SER A 52 2.53 2.09 -30.41
CA SER A 52 1.61 3.09 -29.85
C SER A 52 1.19 2.77 -28.42
N VAL A 53 0.95 1.49 -28.11
CA VAL A 53 0.63 1.04 -26.75
C VAL A 53 1.82 1.22 -25.81
N ILE A 54 3.02 0.83 -26.22
CA ILE A 54 4.23 0.96 -25.38
C ILE A 54 4.55 2.44 -25.14
N ILE A 55 4.52 3.27 -26.19
CA ILE A 55 4.74 4.71 -26.07
C ILE A 55 3.66 5.33 -25.17
N GLY A 56 2.40 4.94 -25.38
CA GLY A 56 1.27 5.38 -24.58
C GLY A 56 1.44 5.04 -23.10
N ALA A 57 1.84 3.82 -22.78
CA ALA A 57 2.09 3.41 -21.40
C ALA A 57 3.22 4.25 -20.74
N ILE A 58 4.34 4.43 -21.44
CA ILE A 58 5.48 5.21 -20.92
C ILE A 58 5.10 6.69 -20.77
N LEU A 59 4.48 7.28 -21.79
CA LEU A 59 4.09 8.69 -21.77
C LEU A 59 3.07 8.97 -20.68
N ASN A 60 2.02 8.17 -20.59
CA ASN A 60 0.98 8.33 -19.59
C ASN A 60 1.49 8.14 -18.17
N ALA A 61 2.31 7.11 -17.93
CA ALA A 61 2.96 6.93 -16.63
C ALA A 61 3.82 8.16 -16.27
N SER A 62 4.59 8.67 -17.24
CA SER A 62 5.44 9.86 -17.03
C SER A 62 4.62 11.13 -16.74
N LEU A 63 3.53 11.36 -17.48
CA LEU A 63 2.64 12.51 -17.28
C LEU A 63 1.95 12.45 -15.91
N TYR A 64 1.51 11.27 -15.51
CA TYR A 64 0.85 11.07 -14.23
C TYR A 64 1.78 11.38 -13.05
N GLU A 65 2.97 10.78 -13.06
CA GLU A 65 3.96 11.03 -12.02
C GLU A 65 4.47 12.47 -12.04
N LEU A 66 4.59 13.11 -13.23
CA LEU A 66 4.89 14.54 -13.33
C LEU A 66 3.80 15.40 -12.66
N GLY A 67 2.53 15.02 -12.84
CA GLY A 67 1.41 15.65 -12.13
C GLY A 67 1.58 15.57 -10.63
N HIS A 68 1.90 14.38 -10.08
CA HIS A 68 2.19 14.20 -8.66
C HIS A 68 3.38 15.06 -8.19
N VAL A 69 4.46 15.12 -8.98
CA VAL A 69 5.64 15.95 -8.67
C VAL A 69 5.27 17.43 -8.57
N LEU A 70 4.47 17.96 -9.50
CA LEU A 70 4.03 19.35 -9.49
C LEU A 70 3.03 19.59 -8.34
N GLY A 71 2.08 18.68 -8.16
CA GLY A 71 1.11 18.74 -7.06
C GLY A 71 1.78 18.69 -5.68
N ALA A 72 2.80 17.84 -5.51
CA ALA A 72 3.59 17.79 -4.29
C ALA A 72 4.27 19.13 -3.97
N LYS A 73 4.88 19.76 -4.97
CA LYS A 73 5.52 21.10 -4.78
C LYS A 73 4.50 22.17 -4.37
N VAL A 74 3.34 22.20 -5.03
CA VAL A 74 2.23 23.10 -4.67
C VAL A 74 1.70 22.80 -3.28
N GLY A 75 1.59 21.52 -2.93
CA GLY A 75 1.15 21.03 -1.63
C GLY A 75 2.17 21.19 -0.50
N LYS A 76 3.35 21.73 -0.76
CA LYS A 76 4.46 21.94 0.21
C LYS A 76 5.07 20.64 0.72
N TYR A 77 5.27 19.70 -0.20
CA TYR A 77 6.02 18.47 0.03
C TYR A 77 7.38 18.52 -0.64
N ASP A 78 8.35 17.82 -0.07
CA ASP A 78 9.59 17.46 -0.71
C ASP A 78 9.45 16.08 -1.37
N ILE A 79 10.12 15.93 -2.52
CA ILE A 79 10.07 14.71 -3.30
C ILE A 79 11.27 13.85 -2.93
N ILE A 80 10.99 12.64 -2.46
CA ILE A 80 12.00 11.66 -2.06
C ILE A 80 12.45 10.85 -3.26
N SER A 81 11.49 10.31 -4.00
CA SER A 81 11.74 9.53 -5.21
C SER A 81 10.54 9.61 -6.15
N VAL A 82 10.82 9.40 -7.44
CA VAL A 82 9.82 9.26 -8.50
C VAL A 82 10.10 7.96 -9.23
N THR A 83 9.18 7.02 -9.17
CA THR A 83 9.23 5.77 -9.91
C THR A 83 8.27 5.85 -11.08
N ILE A 84 8.76 5.69 -12.30
CA ILE A 84 7.97 5.63 -13.52
C ILE A 84 8.10 4.21 -14.06
N LEU A 85 7.00 3.47 -14.08
CA LEU A 85 7.01 2.03 -14.32
C LEU A 85 8.01 1.33 -13.38
N CYS A 86 9.12 0.81 -13.89
CA CYS A 86 10.15 0.13 -13.09
C CYS A 86 11.39 0.98 -12.79
N LEU A 87 11.45 2.23 -13.27
CA LEU A 87 12.62 3.11 -13.10
C LEU A 87 12.39 4.10 -11.96
N CYS A 88 13.14 3.96 -10.88
CA CYS A 88 13.08 4.82 -9.70
C CYS A 88 14.20 5.86 -9.72
N PHE A 89 13.83 7.13 -9.79
CA PHE A 89 14.71 8.29 -9.70
C PHE A 89 14.71 8.81 -8.27
N TYR A 90 15.87 8.90 -7.64
CA TYR A 90 15.99 9.35 -6.24
C TYR A 90 17.27 10.14 -6.02
N LYS A 91 17.39 10.80 -4.87
CA LYS A 91 18.61 11.46 -4.44
C LYS A 91 19.25 10.68 -3.30
N GLU A 92 20.57 10.49 -3.38
CA GLU A 92 21.36 9.92 -2.31
C GLU A 92 22.67 10.73 -2.20
N GLU A 93 22.97 11.22 -1.00
CA GLU A 93 24.13 12.09 -0.75
C GLU A 93 24.19 13.33 -1.68
N GLY A 94 23.01 13.92 -1.99
CA GLY A 94 22.89 15.07 -2.88
C GLY A 94 23.01 14.76 -4.38
N LYS A 95 23.37 13.54 -4.78
CA LYS A 95 23.49 13.11 -6.18
C LYS A 95 22.21 12.41 -6.65
N ARG A 96 21.83 12.66 -7.92
CA ARG A 96 20.72 11.95 -8.56
C ARG A 96 21.17 10.55 -8.95
N LYS A 97 20.40 9.54 -8.57
CA LYS A 97 20.64 8.12 -8.90
C LYS A 97 19.37 7.52 -9.50
N VAL A 98 19.55 6.43 -10.25
CA VAL A 98 18.45 5.65 -10.85
C VAL A 98 18.65 4.18 -10.47
N LYS A 99 17.55 3.51 -10.11
CA LYS A 99 17.54 2.07 -9.83
C LYS A 99 16.26 1.44 -10.37
N PHE A 100 16.28 0.13 -10.60
CA PHE A 100 15.06 -0.63 -10.81
C PHE A 100 14.35 -0.82 -9.46
N ALA A 101 13.05 -0.58 -9.42
CA ALA A 101 12.23 -0.74 -8.23
C ALA A 101 10.86 -1.32 -8.61
N SER A 102 10.30 -2.13 -7.72
CA SER A 102 8.89 -2.48 -7.76
C SER A 102 8.06 -1.31 -7.23
N PHE A 103 6.85 -1.19 -7.71
CA PHE A 103 5.89 -0.19 -7.26
C PHE A 103 4.48 -0.81 -7.23
N ASP A 104 3.60 -0.19 -6.48
CA ASP A 104 2.19 -0.55 -6.44
C ASP A 104 1.41 0.33 -7.41
N GLY A 105 0.40 -0.22 -8.08
CA GLY A 105 -0.44 0.52 -9.03
C GLY A 105 -0.07 0.30 -10.50
N LEU A 106 -0.51 1.21 -11.40
CA LEU A 106 -0.38 1.05 -12.87
C LEU A 106 0.77 1.86 -13.49
N THR A 107 1.18 2.97 -12.87
CA THR A 107 2.10 3.94 -13.50
C THR A 107 3.45 4.00 -12.84
N GLY A 108 3.47 3.97 -11.53
CA GLY A 108 4.65 4.18 -10.71
C GLY A 108 4.26 4.68 -9.32
N GLU A 109 5.19 5.38 -8.68
CA GLU A 109 4.98 5.92 -7.36
C GLU A 109 5.86 7.17 -7.14
N THR A 110 5.24 8.28 -6.80
CA THR A 110 5.97 9.48 -6.33
C THR A 110 5.93 9.51 -4.80
N LYS A 111 7.07 9.24 -4.15
CA LYS A 111 7.22 9.32 -2.68
C LYS A 111 7.52 10.73 -2.25
N ILE A 112 6.77 11.19 -1.27
CA ILE A 112 6.83 12.55 -0.75
C ILE A 112 6.93 12.57 0.76
N VAL A 113 7.40 13.69 1.30
CA VAL A 113 7.40 13.99 2.73
C VAL A 113 7.02 15.47 2.92
N PRO A 114 6.25 15.84 3.96
CA PRO A 114 6.02 17.23 4.27
C PRO A 114 7.33 18.00 4.42
N LYS A 115 7.41 19.23 3.87
CA LYS A 115 8.61 20.07 4.04
C LYS A 115 8.84 20.34 5.51
N GLN A 116 10.09 20.23 5.93
CA GLN A 116 10.50 20.52 7.31
C GLN A 116 10.03 21.90 7.76
N GLY A 117 9.37 21.96 8.92
CA GLY A 117 8.77 23.18 9.47
C GLY A 117 7.50 23.67 8.75
N MET A 118 6.94 22.86 7.84
CA MET A 118 5.69 23.14 7.15
C MET A 118 4.68 21.98 7.25
N GLU A 119 4.87 21.06 8.17
CA GLU A 119 4.07 19.84 8.33
C GLU A 119 2.58 20.15 8.49
N ASP A 120 2.24 21.17 9.30
CA ASP A 120 0.85 21.61 9.53
C ASP A 120 0.25 22.37 8.33
N LYS A 121 1.10 22.85 7.40
CA LYS A 121 0.70 23.61 6.21
C LYS A 121 0.72 22.78 4.93
N ALA A 122 1.18 21.55 5.02
CA ALA A 122 1.24 20.65 3.88
C ALA A 122 -0.18 20.22 3.49
N ASN A 123 -0.51 20.37 2.20
CA ASN A 123 -1.83 20.08 1.66
C ASN A 123 -1.77 18.92 0.65
N PRO A 124 -2.38 17.76 0.94
CA PRO A 124 -2.33 16.60 0.06
C PRO A 124 -3.15 16.73 -1.23
N TYR A 125 -4.14 17.63 -1.28
CA TYR A 125 -5.03 17.73 -2.44
C TYR A 125 -4.33 17.97 -3.78
N PRO A 126 -3.40 18.95 -3.92
CA PRO A 126 -2.71 19.13 -5.19
C PRO A 126 -1.92 17.90 -5.61
N TYR A 127 -1.27 17.21 -4.65
CA TYR A 127 -0.54 15.99 -4.91
C TYR A 127 -1.47 14.90 -5.48
N LEU A 128 -2.63 14.67 -4.87
CA LEU A 128 -3.57 13.62 -5.26
C LEU A 128 -4.39 13.95 -6.52
N LEU A 129 -4.53 15.24 -6.88
CA LEU A 129 -5.37 15.67 -8.01
C LEU A 129 -4.60 15.94 -9.30
N PHE A 130 -3.34 16.39 -9.23
CA PHE A 130 -2.62 16.88 -10.41
C PHE A 130 -2.28 15.76 -11.39
N GLY A 131 -2.05 14.52 -10.95
CA GLY A 131 -1.92 13.37 -11.84
C GLY A 131 -3.14 13.23 -12.74
N SER A 132 -4.32 13.21 -12.15
CA SER A 132 -5.59 13.15 -12.88
C SER A 132 -5.85 14.38 -13.76
N LEU A 133 -5.46 15.57 -13.33
CA LEU A 133 -5.59 16.81 -14.13
C LEU A 133 -4.79 16.74 -15.43
N PHE A 134 -3.59 16.15 -15.40
CA PHE A 134 -2.76 16.00 -16.61
C PHE A 134 -3.44 15.12 -17.65
N PHE A 135 -4.15 14.09 -17.26
CA PHE A 135 -4.91 13.26 -18.21
C PHE A 135 -6.12 13.99 -18.84
N ILE A 136 -6.75 14.90 -18.08
CA ILE A 136 -7.82 15.74 -18.67
C ILE A 136 -7.22 16.65 -19.76
N ILE A 137 -6.07 17.25 -19.50
CA ILE A 137 -5.36 18.09 -20.49
C ILE A 137 -4.94 17.24 -21.68
N GLU A 138 -4.37 16.06 -21.47
CA GLU A 138 -3.99 15.13 -22.53
C GLU A 138 -5.19 14.74 -23.40
N ALA A 139 -6.31 14.37 -22.79
CA ALA A 139 -7.53 14.02 -23.52
C ALA A 139 -8.00 15.15 -24.45
N VAL A 140 -7.95 16.40 -24.00
CA VAL A 140 -8.26 17.55 -24.84
C VAL A 140 -7.28 17.67 -26.01
N VAL A 141 -5.98 17.55 -25.77
CA VAL A 141 -4.95 17.61 -26.83
C VAL A 141 -5.16 16.48 -27.85
N VAL A 142 -5.39 15.25 -27.39
CA VAL A 142 -5.67 14.08 -28.24
C VAL A 142 -6.90 14.30 -29.09
N MET A 143 -7.99 14.79 -28.52
CA MET A 143 -9.24 15.08 -29.27
C MET A 143 -9.01 16.14 -30.36
N VAL A 144 -8.22 17.16 -30.07
CA VAL A 144 -7.88 18.19 -31.10
C VAL A 144 -7.04 17.58 -32.22
N LEU A 145 -5.97 16.85 -31.88
CA LEU A 145 -5.12 16.20 -32.89
C LEU A 145 -5.89 15.21 -33.73
N PHE A 146 -6.70 14.38 -33.10
CA PHE A 146 -7.56 13.43 -33.81
C PHE A 146 -8.56 14.15 -34.77
N SER A 147 -9.23 15.19 -34.31
CA SER A 147 -10.18 15.95 -35.12
C SER A 147 -9.54 16.61 -36.32
N LEU A 148 -8.30 17.09 -36.17
CA LEU A 148 -7.56 17.77 -37.25
C LEU A 148 -7.03 16.78 -38.31
N PHE A 149 -6.56 15.59 -37.89
CA PHE A 149 -5.76 14.72 -38.76
C PHE A 149 -6.43 13.40 -39.16
N LYS A 150 -7.57 13.00 -38.55
CA LYS A 150 -8.24 11.71 -38.85
C LYS A 150 -8.63 11.49 -40.32
N ASN A 151 -8.90 12.56 -41.07
CA ASN A 151 -9.27 12.56 -42.48
C ASN A 151 -8.25 13.32 -43.33
N SER A 152 -6.98 13.33 -42.94
CA SER A 152 -5.95 14.03 -43.73
C SER A 152 -5.68 13.32 -45.04
N GLU A 153 -5.44 14.10 -46.10
CA GLU A 153 -4.96 13.58 -47.38
C GLU A 153 -3.58 12.95 -47.28
N VAL A 154 -2.81 13.35 -46.25
CA VAL A 154 -1.53 12.77 -45.95
C VAL A 154 -1.73 11.59 -44.99
N ALA A 155 -1.63 10.37 -45.51
CA ALA A 155 -1.91 9.14 -44.77
C ALA A 155 -1.08 9.00 -43.46
N ALA A 156 0.16 9.49 -43.44
CA ALA A 156 0.96 9.49 -42.22
C ALA A 156 0.38 10.36 -41.08
N LEU A 157 -0.34 11.45 -41.42
CA LEU A 157 -1.02 12.27 -40.41
C LEU A 157 -2.25 11.56 -39.83
N THR A 158 -2.94 10.78 -40.68
CA THR A 158 -4.01 9.90 -40.23
C THR A 158 -3.50 8.85 -39.25
N ASP A 159 -2.35 8.20 -39.54
CA ASP A 159 -1.71 7.25 -38.63
C ASP A 159 -1.33 7.92 -37.30
N VAL A 160 -0.78 9.14 -37.33
CA VAL A 160 -0.48 9.92 -36.11
C VAL A 160 -1.74 10.20 -35.29
N ALA A 161 -2.87 10.53 -35.95
CA ALA A 161 -4.13 10.78 -35.26
C ALA A 161 -4.65 9.54 -34.48
N TYR A 162 -4.56 8.36 -35.11
CA TYR A 162 -4.99 7.11 -34.46
C TYR A 162 -4.01 6.64 -33.41
N ALA A 163 -2.69 6.87 -33.55
CA ALA A 163 -1.72 6.65 -32.50
C ALA A 163 -2.00 7.54 -31.29
N ALA A 164 -2.26 8.84 -31.51
CA ALA A 164 -2.64 9.76 -30.44
C ALA A 164 -3.92 9.32 -29.72
N LEU A 165 -4.93 8.87 -30.47
CA LEU A 165 -6.17 8.35 -29.89
C LEU A 165 -5.92 7.10 -29.03
N THR A 166 -5.04 6.19 -29.46
CA THR A 166 -4.64 5.01 -28.68
C THR A 166 -3.91 5.40 -27.39
N ILE A 167 -2.99 6.36 -27.47
CA ILE A 167 -2.26 6.91 -26.32
C ILE A 167 -3.23 7.52 -25.32
N GLY A 168 -4.14 8.40 -25.78
CA GLY A 168 -5.13 9.04 -24.91
C GLY A 168 -6.12 8.06 -24.28
N ALA A 169 -6.47 6.98 -24.99
CA ALA A 169 -7.32 5.92 -24.43
C ALA A 169 -6.65 5.22 -23.24
N ILE A 170 -5.33 4.97 -23.31
CA ILE A 170 -4.54 4.43 -22.20
C ILE A 170 -4.57 5.42 -21.03
N GLY A 171 -4.40 6.72 -21.28
CA GLY A 171 -4.50 7.78 -20.28
C GLY A 171 -5.85 7.80 -19.58
N LEU A 172 -6.95 7.65 -20.34
CA LEU A 172 -8.29 7.56 -19.76
C LEU A 172 -8.48 6.32 -18.86
N VAL A 173 -7.94 5.17 -19.26
CA VAL A 173 -7.96 3.96 -18.40
C VAL A 173 -7.23 4.21 -17.09
N ILE A 174 -6.06 4.81 -17.14
CA ILE A 174 -5.26 5.15 -15.94
C ILE A 174 -6.00 6.20 -15.08
N LEU A 175 -6.60 7.22 -15.70
CA LEU A 175 -7.42 8.24 -15.03
C LEU A 175 -8.57 7.59 -14.24
N PHE A 176 -9.38 6.76 -14.91
CA PHE A 176 -10.52 6.10 -14.27
C PHE A 176 -10.07 5.16 -13.14
N TYR A 177 -8.98 4.42 -13.35
CA TYR A 177 -8.42 3.57 -12.30
C TYR A 177 -8.05 4.38 -11.06
N ASN A 178 -7.37 5.51 -11.22
CA ASN A 178 -6.84 6.27 -10.10
C ASN A 178 -7.85 7.20 -9.42
N ILE A 179 -8.83 7.75 -10.16
CA ILE A 179 -9.80 8.68 -9.59
C ILE A 179 -10.92 7.98 -8.81
N LEU A 180 -11.20 6.72 -9.13
CA LEU A 180 -12.25 5.96 -8.45
C LEU A 180 -11.76 5.52 -7.05
N PRO A 181 -12.59 5.66 -6.01
CA PRO A 181 -12.21 5.40 -4.63
C PRO A 181 -12.28 3.90 -4.30
N PHE A 182 -11.33 3.12 -4.79
CA PHE A 182 -11.21 1.71 -4.44
C PHE A 182 -9.80 1.32 -4.01
N ARG A 183 -9.71 0.16 -3.38
CA ARG A 183 -8.48 -0.45 -2.89
C ARG A 183 -8.46 -1.91 -3.34
N ILE A 184 -7.55 -2.29 -4.22
CA ILE A 184 -7.31 -3.69 -4.62
C ILE A 184 -5.96 -4.13 -4.07
N ASP A 185 -4.87 -3.75 -4.72
CA ASP A 185 -3.51 -4.03 -4.26
C ASP A 185 -2.90 -2.81 -3.57
N SER A 186 -3.21 -1.62 -4.06
CA SER A 186 -2.81 -0.33 -3.49
C SER A 186 -4.01 0.59 -3.32
N MET A 187 -3.84 1.67 -2.57
CA MET A 187 -4.84 2.73 -2.45
C MET A 187 -4.74 3.65 -3.67
N THR A 188 -5.84 3.77 -4.42
CA THR A 188 -5.94 4.76 -5.49
C THR A 188 -5.93 6.19 -4.94
N ASP A 189 -5.61 7.18 -5.76
CA ASP A 189 -5.68 8.59 -5.35
C ASP A 189 -7.10 9.02 -4.98
N GLY A 190 -8.11 8.51 -5.70
CA GLY A 190 -9.51 8.72 -5.34
C GLY A 190 -9.84 8.20 -3.95
N TYR A 191 -9.32 7.02 -3.57
CA TYR A 191 -9.49 6.50 -2.21
C TYR A 191 -8.77 7.39 -1.19
N ARG A 192 -7.52 7.77 -1.43
CA ARG A 192 -6.77 8.71 -0.57
C ARG A 192 -7.48 10.06 -0.45
N LEU A 193 -8.05 10.57 -1.54
CA LEU A 193 -8.85 11.81 -1.53
C LEU A 193 -10.06 11.71 -0.61
N THR A 194 -10.81 10.60 -0.67
CA THR A 194 -11.95 10.40 0.26
C THR A 194 -11.49 10.37 1.71
N MET A 195 -10.33 9.77 1.98
CA MET A 195 -9.80 9.72 3.34
C MET A 195 -9.32 11.08 3.85
N VAL A 196 -8.56 11.84 3.06
CA VAL A 196 -8.08 13.18 3.46
C VAL A 196 -9.16 14.25 3.39
N SER A 197 -10.33 13.98 2.82
CA SER A 197 -11.49 14.87 2.90
C SER A 197 -11.96 15.07 4.35
N ASN A 198 -11.76 14.08 5.22
CA ASN A 198 -11.89 14.26 6.65
C ASN A 198 -10.69 15.08 7.18
N PRO A 199 -10.89 16.28 7.75
CA PRO A 199 -9.80 17.13 8.25
C PRO A 199 -8.88 16.42 9.26
N LYS A 200 -9.42 15.49 10.05
CA LYS A 200 -8.69 14.71 11.06
C LYS A 200 -7.66 13.78 10.43
N ASN A 201 -7.98 13.24 9.25
CA ASN A 201 -7.08 12.37 8.51
C ASN A 201 -5.94 13.13 7.80
N ARG A 202 -6.06 14.45 7.56
CA ARG A 202 -4.98 15.21 6.90
C ARG A 202 -3.71 15.27 7.73
N ALA A 203 -3.83 15.58 9.01
CA ALA A 203 -2.69 15.60 9.93
C ALA A 203 -2.07 14.20 10.04
N ALA A 204 -2.92 13.17 10.13
CA ALA A 204 -2.48 11.78 10.19
C ALA A 204 -1.81 11.31 8.88
N PHE A 205 -2.32 11.75 7.72
CA PHE A 205 -1.71 11.46 6.42
C PHE A 205 -0.30 12.06 6.32
N ASN A 206 -0.14 13.32 6.72
CA ASN A 206 1.17 13.97 6.72
C ASN A 206 2.14 13.30 7.71
N GLU A 207 1.66 12.91 8.87
CA GLU A 207 2.45 12.18 9.87
C GLU A 207 2.86 10.80 9.37
N LEU A 208 1.97 10.07 8.69
CA LEU A 208 2.28 8.77 8.09
C LEU A 208 3.43 8.90 7.08
N LEU A 209 3.35 9.87 6.16
CA LEU A 209 4.40 10.13 5.18
C LEU A 209 5.74 10.47 5.84
N ARG A 210 5.73 11.24 6.94
CA ARG A 210 6.93 11.58 7.72
C ARG A 210 7.53 10.34 8.36
N VAL A 211 6.71 9.54 9.04
CA VAL A 211 7.14 8.32 9.73
C VAL A 211 7.71 7.30 8.73
N GLU A 212 7.03 7.07 7.61
CA GLU A 212 7.51 6.17 6.56
C GLU A 212 8.85 6.63 5.99
N TYR A 213 9.01 7.94 5.77
CA TYR A 213 10.28 8.50 5.31
C TYR A 213 11.41 8.27 6.31
N GLU A 214 11.21 8.58 7.59
CA GLU A 214 12.23 8.41 8.62
C GLU A 214 12.63 6.93 8.80
N ILE A 215 11.65 6.03 8.75
CA ILE A 215 11.90 4.58 8.76
C ILE A 215 12.78 4.15 7.55
N GLN A 216 12.50 4.70 6.36
CA GLN A 216 13.29 4.40 5.16
C GLN A 216 14.72 4.95 5.25
N GLN A 217 14.94 6.04 5.99
CA GLN A 217 16.28 6.58 6.28
C GLN A 217 17.05 5.78 7.34
N GLY A 218 16.44 4.73 7.92
CA GLY A 218 17.07 3.88 8.92
C GLY A 218 16.98 4.43 10.35
N ASN A 219 16.12 5.45 10.60
CA ASN A 219 15.88 5.91 11.96
C ASN A 219 15.16 4.80 12.74
N GLU A 220 15.83 4.28 13.76
CA GLU A 220 15.29 3.22 14.62
C GLU A 220 14.27 3.77 15.64
N ASN A 221 14.40 5.03 16.04
CA ASN A 221 13.59 5.66 17.06
C ASN A 221 12.74 6.80 16.49
N VAL A 222 11.82 6.47 15.59
CA VAL A 222 10.89 7.46 15.03
C VAL A 222 9.83 7.80 16.07
N GLU A 223 9.82 9.06 16.52
CA GLU A 223 8.74 9.55 17.37
C GLU A 223 7.44 9.65 16.55
N VAL A 224 6.40 8.93 16.96
CA VAL A 224 5.09 8.89 16.30
C VAL A 224 4.09 9.68 17.15
N LYS A 225 3.40 10.62 16.52
CA LYS A 225 2.31 11.37 17.14
C LYS A 225 1.11 10.46 17.41
N ILE A 226 0.56 10.53 18.61
CA ILE A 226 -0.66 9.82 18.98
C ILE A 226 -1.88 10.67 18.59
N PHE A 227 -2.89 10.01 18.03
CA PHE A 227 -4.16 10.62 17.65
C PHE A 227 -5.27 10.07 18.55
N ASP A 228 -6.03 10.95 19.18
CA ASP A 228 -7.15 10.54 20.06
C ASP A 228 -8.35 10.01 19.28
N GLU A 229 -8.58 10.55 18.09
CA GLU A 229 -9.64 10.06 17.23
C GLU A 229 -9.16 8.94 16.32
N ILE A 230 -9.85 7.81 16.39
CA ILE A 230 -9.48 6.62 15.65
C ILE A 230 -10.18 6.60 14.29
N THR A 231 -9.36 6.59 13.25
CA THR A 231 -9.72 6.40 11.84
C THR A 231 -8.79 5.35 11.23
N ASN A 232 -8.96 4.99 9.99
CA ASN A 232 -8.03 4.06 9.30
C ASN A 232 -6.57 4.54 9.33
N PHE A 233 -6.30 5.84 9.15
CA PHE A 233 -4.94 6.38 9.20
C PHE A 233 -4.39 6.49 10.63
N THR A 234 -5.20 7.04 11.54
CA THR A 234 -4.77 7.25 12.91
C THR A 234 -4.57 5.93 13.66
N ALA A 235 -5.39 4.90 13.37
CA ALA A 235 -5.24 3.59 13.97
C ALA A 235 -3.88 2.94 13.62
N ASP A 236 -3.45 3.03 12.37
CA ASP A 236 -2.16 2.47 11.93
C ASP A 236 -0.98 3.22 12.56
N LEU A 237 -1.04 4.55 12.60
CA LEU A 237 -0.05 5.38 13.30
C LEU A 237 0.02 5.08 14.79
N ASN A 238 -1.14 5.01 15.45
CA ASN A 238 -1.20 4.67 16.86
C ASN A 238 -0.67 3.26 17.13
N LEU A 239 -0.94 2.29 16.24
CA LEU A 239 -0.37 0.95 16.34
C LEU A 239 1.16 0.97 16.18
N ASN A 240 1.71 1.85 15.33
CA ASN A 240 3.16 2.05 15.25
C ASN A 240 3.75 2.57 16.58
N LYS A 241 3.03 3.45 17.28
CA LYS A 241 3.45 3.89 18.62
C LYS A 241 3.42 2.75 19.63
N VAL A 242 2.44 1.85 19.55
CA VAL A 242 2.36 0.65 20.40
C VAL A 242 3.64 -0.17 20.31
N TYR A 243 4.21 -0.39 19.12
CA TYR A 243 5.47 -1.11 18.97
C TYR A 243 6.62 -0.45 19.74
N ALA A 244 6.73 0.87 19.69
CA ALA A 244 7.76 1.60 20.44
C ALA A 244 7.57 1.51 21.97
N LEU A 245 6.31 1.45 22.43
CA LEU A 245 5.99 1.26 23.85
C LEU A 245 6.29 -0.16 24.32
N LEU A 246 6.01 -1.16 23.50
CA LEU A 246 6.33 -2.56 23.79
C LEU A 246 7.83 -2.78 23.90
N ASP A 247 8.64 -2.13 23.06
CA ASP A 247 10.09 -2.17 23.12
C ASP A 247 10.62 -1.65 24.48
N LYS A 248 9.96 -0.60 24.99
CA LYS A 248 10.26 0.00 26.30
C LYS A 248 9.58 -0.72 27.47
N LYS A 249 8.78 -1.76 27.22
CA LYS A 249 7.93 -2.46 28.21
C LYS A 249 6.92 -1.56 28.92
N GLU A 250 6.51 -0.46 28.27
CA GLU A 250 5.49 0.47 28.76
C GLU A 250 4.08 -0.07 28.45
N TYR A 251 3.76 -1.25 28.98
CA TYR A 251 2.57 -2.02 28.65
C TYR A 251 1.26 -1.29 28.95
N ALA A 252 1.17 -0.54 30.05
CA ALA A 252 -0.05 0.17 30.41
C ALA A 252 -0.43 1.24 29.38
N GLN A 253 0.54 2.00 28.88
CA GLN A 253 0.30 2.99 27.83
C GLN A 253 -0.04 2.33 26.49
N ALA A 254 0.60 1.21 26.17
CA ALA A 254 0.30 0.42 25.00
C ALA A 254 -1.16 -0.09 25.04
N GLU A 255 -1.60 -0.61 26.19
CA GLU A 255 -2.99 -1.09 26.39
C GLU A 255 -4.02 0.02 26.16
N GLU A 256 -3.81 1.23 26.69
CA GLU A 256 -4.71 2.36 26.48
C GLU A 256 -4.93 2.68 25.00
N ILE A 257 -3.84 2.69 24.22
CA ILE A 257 -3.91 2.94 22.76
C ILE A 257 -4.65 1.80 22.06
N LEU A 258 -4.33 0.55 22.43
CA LEU A 258 -4.97 -0.64 21.84
C LEU A 258 -6.46 -0.67 22.13
N ASP A 259 -6.90 -0.31 23.34
CA ASP A 259 -8.29 -0.26 23.70
C ASP A 259 -9.09 0.75 22.88
N LYS A 260 -8.51 1.93 22.61
CA LYS A 260 -9.11 2.93 21.70
C LYS A 260 -9.29 2.38 20.28
N ILE A 261 -8.26 1.68 19.74
CA ILE A 261 -8.33 1.07 18.40
C ILE A 261 -9.39 -0.04 18.37
N ILE A 262 -9.41 -0.90 19.37
CA ILE A 262 -10.35 -2.03 19.46
C ILE A 262 -11.80 -1.55 19.60
N ALA A 263 -12.04 -0.49 20.39
CA ALA A 263 -13.36 0.09 20.55
C ALA A 263 -13.91 0.71 19.24
N ALA A 264 -13.03 1.19 18.35
CA ALA A 264 -13.38 1.82 17.07
C ALA A 264 -13.49 0.82 15.89
N LYS A 265 -13.76 -0.45 16.15
CA LYS A 265 -13.74 -1.59 15.21
C LYS A 265 -14.27 -1.29 13.81
N GLU A 266 -15.43 -0.65 13.69
CA GLU A 266 -16.09 -0.39 12.40
C GLU A 266 -15.38 0.66 11.55
N GLY A 267 -14.62 1.58 12.18
CA GLY A 267 -13.87 2.66 11.53
C GLY A 267 -12.43 2.30 11.16
N VAL A 268 -11.98 1.08 11.43
CA VAL A 268 -10.59 0.66 11.31
C VAL A 268 -10.44 -0.46 10.28
N ASP A 269 -9.33 -0.47 9.55
CA ASP A 269 -9.00 -1.58 8.65
C ASP A 269 -8.93 -2.91 9.43
N ALA A 270 -9.50 -3.97 8.85
CA ALA A 270 -9.58 -5.27 9.52
C ALA A 270 -8.20 -5.81 9.94
N LYS A 271 -7.15 -5.60 9.12
CA LYS A 271 -5.80 -6.05 9.47
C LYS A 271 -5.21 -5.26 10.64
N VAL A 272 -5.41 -3.94 10.66
CA VAL A 272 -4.98 -3.07 11.77
C VAL A 272 -5.70 -3.46 13.04
N TYR A 273 -7.02 -3.67 12.96
CA TYR A 273 -7.83 -4.13 14.08
C TYR A 273 -7.35 -5.49 14.65
N ILE A 274 -7.14 -6.49 13.78
CA ILE A 274 -6.68 -7.83 14.20
C ILE A 274 -5.28 -7.76 14.84
N ARG A 275 -4.38 -6.96 14.30
CA ARG A 275 -3.05 -6.75 14.89
C ARG A 275 -3.13 -6.05 16.24
N ALA A 276 -4.01 -5.05 16.40
CA ALA A 276 -4.24 -4.41 17.69
C ALA A 276 -4.78 -5.42 18.72
N ARG A 277 -5.75 -6.24 18.33
CA ARG A 277 -6.27 -7.32 19.17
C ARG A 277 -5.18 -8.33 19.56
N ALA A 278 -4.35 -8.74 18.60
CA ALA A 278 -3.23 -9.64 18.85
C ALA A 278 -2.20 -9.06 19.85
N GLN A 279 -1.86 -7.77 19.71
CA GLN A 279 -0.99 -7.08 20.67
C GLN A 279 -1.60 -7.03 22.08
N LYS A 280 -2.90 -6.76 22.18
CA LYS A 280 -3.59 -6.76 23.48
C LYS A 280 -3.56 -8.13 24.14
N ILE A 281 -3.78 -9.20 23.39
CA ILE A 281 -3.68 -10.59 23.87
C ILE A 281 -2.25 -10.89 24.32
N TYR A 282 -1.24 -10.50 23.54
CA TYR A 282 0.16 -10.66 23.91
C TYR A 282 0.45 -9.99 25.25
N ILE A 283 0.09 -8.71 25.42
CA ILE A 283 0.33 -7.98 26.68
C ILE A 283 -0.34 -8.71 27.85
N ASN A 284 -1.62 -9.07 27.73
CA ASN A 284 -2.34 -9.76 28.79
C ASN A 284 -1.65 -11.09 29.20
N LEU A 285 -1.24 -11.89 28.21
CA LEU A 285 -0.59 -13.19 28.46
C LEU A 285 0.85 -13.05 28.98
N ILE A 286 1.53 -11.93 28.74
CA ILE A 286 2.89 -11.69 29.26
C ILE A 286 2.86 -11.07 30.66
N THR A 287 1.94 -10.13 30.91
CA THR A 287 1.98 -9.27 32.12
C THR A 287 1.06 -9.72 33.24
N LYS A 288 -0.08 -10.38 32.92
CA LYS A 288 -1.09 -10.78 33.90
C LYS A 288 -0.95 -12.24 34.29
N ASP A 289 -1.63 -12.63 35.38
CA ASP A 289 -1.76 -14.03 35.69
C ASP A 289 -2.61 -14.77 34.63
N LEU A 290 -2.44 -16.10 34.55
CA LEU A 290 -3.03 -16.90 33.50
C LEU A 290 -4.56 -16.93 33.56
N GLU A 291 -5.15 -16.90 34.76
CA GLU A 291 -6.60 -16.96 34.93
C GLU A 291 -7.25 -15.64 34.51
N GLU A 292 -6.63 -14.48 34.83
CA GLU A 292 -7.09 -13.18 34.39
C GLU A 292 -6.99 -13.05 32.85
N ALA A 293 -5.86 -13.45 32.28
CA ALA A 293 -5.64 -13.43 30.84
C ALA A 293 -6.62 -14.35 30.10
N LYS A 294 -6.93 -15.52 30.67
CA LYS A 294 -7.91 -16.46 30.14
C LYS A 294 -9.32 -15.90 30.19
N ALA A 295 -9.73 -15.27 31.30
CA ALA A 295 -11.04 -14.64 31.43
C ALA A 295 -11.23 -13.53 30.38
N TYR A 296 -10.21 -12.69 30.15
CA TYR A 296 -10.23 -11.71 29.06
C TYR A 296 -10.40 -12.39 27.69
N TYR A 297 -9.61 -13.42 27.41
CA TYR A 297 -9.64 -14.14 26.14
C TYR A 297 -11.01 -14.77 25.85
N GLU A 298 -11.59 -15.44 26.83
CA GLU A 298 -12.88 -16.10 26.68
C GLU A 298 -14.03 -15.11 26.49
N LYS A 299 -14.01 -13.99 27.21
CA LYS A 299 -15.08 -12.98 27.20
C LYS A 299 -14.96 -12.00 26.04
N GLU A 300 -13.77 -11.48 25.76
CA GLU A 300 -13.57 -10.33 24.88
C GLU A 300 -13.06 -10.70 23.48
N VAL A 301 -12.64 -11.95 23.23
CA VAL A 301 -12.10 -12.38 21.93
C VAL A 301 -13.01 -13.41 21.26
N PRO A 302 -13.89 -12.99 20.34
CA PRO A 302 -14.78 -13.89 19.62
C PRO A 302 -14.02 -14.95 18.82
N THR A 303 -14.63 -16.12 18.59
CA THR A 303 -14.04 -17.22 17.81
C THR A 303 -13.63 -16.79 16.39
N SER A 304 -14.40 -15.88 15.78
CA SER A 304 -14.04 -15.31 14.47
C SER A 304 -12.72 -14.55 14.50
N GLU A 305 -12.49 -13.72 15.54
CA GLU A 305 -11.24 -12.96 15.70
C GLU A 305 -10.06 -13.89 16.02
N ARG A 306 -10.26 -14.94 16.81
CA ARG A 306 -9.24 -15.98 17.07
C ARG A 306 -8.78 -16.62 15.77
N ARG A 307 -9.73 -16.98 14.88
CA ARG A 307 -9.44 -17.53 13.55
C ARG A 307 -8.73 -16.52 12.65
N GLU A 308 -9.12 -15.24 12.69
CA GLU A 308 -8.44 -14.20 11.91
C GLU A 308 -7.00 -13.99 12.39
N ILE A 309 -6.75 -14.01 13.71
CA ILE A 309 -5.39 -13.93 14.30
C ILE A 309 -4.55 -15.14 13.85
N SER A 310 -5.10 -16.37 13.87
CA SER A 310 -4.36 -17.57 13.44
C SER A 310 -4.00 -17.55 11.95
N ASN A 311 -4.76 -16.85 11.12
CA ASN A 311 -4.54 -16.72 9.68
C ASN A 311 -3.68 -15.51 9.30
N ASP A 312 -3.52 -14.52 10.17
CA ASP A 312 -2.69 -13.34 9.89
C ASP A 312 -1.20 -13.66 10.14
N VAL A 313 -0.39 -13.44 9.10
CA VAL A 313 1.06 -13.76 9.11
C VAL A 313 1.92 -12.62 9.66
N SER A 314 1.36 -11.66 10.40
CA SER A 314 2.17 -10.64 11.09
C SER A 314 2.83 -11.20 12.33
N MET A 315 4.00 -10.65 12.71
CA MET A 315 4.69 -11.06 13.93
C MET A 315 3.82 -10.89 15.19
N ALA A 316 3.00 -9.83 15.24
CA ALA A 316 2.05 -9.60 16.33
C ALA A 316 1.06 -10.76 16.48
N SER A 317 0.45 -11.19 15.37
CA SER A 317 -0.52 -12.28 15.36
C SER A 317 0.12 -13.63 15.65
N ILE A 318 1.31 -13.88 15.11
CA ILE A 318 2.07 -15.12 15.38
C ILE A 318 2.41 -15.23 16.87
N ARG A 319 2.88 -14.16 17.52
CA ARG A 319 3.16 -14.14 18.96
C ARG A 319 1.91 -14.42 19.80
N ALA A 320 0.82 -13.72 19.49
CA ALA A 320 -0.43 -13.90 20.20
C ALA A 320 -0.96 -15.34 20.02
N TYR A 321 -0.92 -15.86 18.80
CA TYR A 321 -1.38 -17.20 18.51
C TYR A 321 -0.51 -18.27 19.20
N LEU A 322 0.80 -18.10 19.22
CA LEU A 322 1.72 -18.97 19.95
C LEU A 322 1.38 -19.02 21.45
N LEU A 323 1.16 -17.86 22.08
CA LEU A 323 0.82 -17.78 23.50
C LEU A 323 -0.58 -18.36 23.80
N MET A 324 -1.57 -18.05 22.98
CA MET A 324 -2.93 -18.64 23.13
C MET A 324 -2.87 -20.15 23.03
N SER A 325 -2.27 -20.68 21.96
CA SER A 325 -2.17 -22.12 21.72
C SER A 325 -1.34 -22.84 22.79
N GLY A 326 -0.26 -22.20 23.27
CA GLY A 326 0.62 -22.80 24.27
C GLY A 326 0.06 -22.73 25.68
N LEU A 327 -0.43 -21.57 26.12
CA LEU A 327 -0.80 -21.37 27.53
C LEU A 327 -2.30 -21.65 27.81
N LEU A 328 -3.19 -21.32 26.87
CA LEU A 328 -4.63 -21.47 27.06
C LEU A 328 -5.15 -22.80 26.49
N ASP A 329 -4.87 -23.09 25.23
CA ASP A 329 -5.37 -24.28 24.55
C ASP A 329 -4.51 -25.53 24.81
N LYS A 330 -3.27 -25.36 25.29
CA LYS A 330 -2.28 -26.41 25.57
C LYS A 330 -2.09 -27.34 24.37
N SER A 331 -2.04 -26.78 23.16
CA SER A 331 -1.93 -27.51 21.90
C SER A 331 -0.55 -27.32 21.26
N ARG A 332 0.32 -28.36 21.36
CA ARG A 332 1.63 -28.38 20.70
C ARG A 332 1.53 -28.24 19.18
N SER A 333 0.55 -28.87 18.56
CA SER A 333 0.36 -28.84 17.10
C SER A 333 0.09 -27.42 16.60
N GLU A 334 -0.76 -26.65 17.30
CA GLU A 334 -1.06 -25.26 16.94
C GLU A 334 0.14 -24.35 17.16
N CYS A 335 0.92 -24.58 18.22
CA CYS A 335 2.19 -23.87 18.42
C CYS A 335 3.16 -24.09 17.24
N ILE A 336 3.29 -25.31 16.75
CA ILE A 336 4.14 -25.62 15.57
C ILE A 336 3.63 -24.93 14.32
N ILE A 337 2.31 -24.81 14.11
CA ILE A 337 1.74 -24.06 12.99
C ILE A 337 2.15 -22.58 13.06
N ALA A 338 2.06 -21.95 14.23
CA ALA A 338 2.52 -20.57 14.44
C ALA A 338 4.02 -20.45 14.13
N LEU A 339 4.84 -21.36 14.65
CA LEU A 339 6.31 -21.35 14.53
C LEU A 339 6.79 -21.58 13.09
N ASN A 340 6.08 -22.35 12.28
CA ASN A 340 6.42 -22.56 10.87
C ASN A 340 6.33 -21.28 10.03
N ASN A 341 5.53 -20.29 10.44
CA ASN A 341 5.36 -19.03 9.75
C ASN A 341 6.32 -17.92 10.22
N VAL A 342 6.99 -18.09 11.36
CA VAL A 342 7.73 -17.02 12.04
C VAL A 342 8.90 -16.49 11.20
N TYR A 343 9.71 -17.36 10.60
CA TYR A 343 10.87 -16.93 9.81
C TYR A 343 10.45 -16.13 8.58
N ARG A 344 9.35 -16.53 7.94
CA ARG A 344 8.79 -15.80 6.80
C ARG A 344 8.30 -14.42 7.24
N ALA A 345 7.52 -14.35 8.31
CA ALA A 345 7.02 -13.09 8.86
C ALA A 345 8.16 -12.15 9.27
N PHE A 346 9.16 -12.70 9.98
CA PHE A 346 10.31 -11.94 10.44
C PHE A 346 11.12 -11.34 9.29
N LYS A 347 11.34 -12.09 8.20
CA LYS A 347 12.02 -11.61 6.99
C LYS A 347 11.32 -10.41 6.35
N HIS A 348 10.00 -10.35 6.44
CA HIS A 348 9.19 -9.24 5.91
C HIS A 348 8.97 -8.11 6.92
N THR A 349 9.48 -8.24 8.13
CA THR A 349 9.45 -7.19 9.13
C THR A 349 10.40 -6.06 8.75
N PRO A 350 9.98 -4.79 8.83
CA PRO A 350 10.87 -3.65 8.60
C PRO A 350 12.11 -3.71 9.49
N LYS A 351 13.28 -3.37 8.94
CA LYS A 351 14.57 -3.52 9.63
C LYS A 351 14.61 -2.86 11.00
N ASN A 352 14.07 -1.65 11.11
CA ASN A 352 13.98 -0.90 12.37
C ASN A 352 13.12 -1.56 13.45
N ARG A 353 12.30 -2.56 13.10
CA ARG A 353 11.46 -3.32 14.03
C ARG A 353 11.96 -4.74 14.29
N GLN A 354 12.93 -5.21 13.51
CA GLN A 354 13.38 -6.60 13.62
C GLN A 354 13.91 -6.91 15.00
N GLN A 355 14.66 -5.99 15.62
CA GLN A 355 15.19 -6.20 16.98
C GLN A 355 14.07 -6.31 18.01
N THR A 356 13.11 -5.38 17.98
CA THR A 356 11.94 -5.41 18.88
C THR A 356 11.12 -6.68 18.67
N GLU A 357 10.81 -7.04 17.42
CA GLU A 357 10.00 -8.24 17.12
C GLU A 357 10.72 -9.53 17.52
N LEU A 358 12.03 -9.60 17.37
CA LEU A 358 12.85 -10.71 17.85
C LEU A 358 12.75 -10.86 19.37
N THR A 359 12.93 -9.77 20.11
CA THR A 359 12.84 -9.76 21.58
C THR A 359 11.48 -10.22 22.06
N LEU A 360 10.40 -9.60 21.52
CA LEU A 360 9.03 -9.91 21.91
C LEU A 360 8.61 -11.33 21.54
N PHE A 361 9.08 -11.84 20.38
CA PHE A 361 8.79 -13.21 19.96
C PHE A 361 9.52 -14.23 20.85
N ASN A 362 10.80 -14.02 21.11
CA ASN A 362 11.56 -14.94 21.94
C ASN A 362 11.03 -14.96 23.40
N GLU A 363 10.58 -13.80 23.94
CA GLU A 363 9.89 -13.73 25.23
C GLU A 363 8.62 -14.58 25.26
N ALA A 364 7.80 -14.49 24.19
CA ALA A 364 6.59 -15.32 24.07
C ALA A 364 6.93 -16.82 24.00
N LEU A 365 7.93 -17.17 23.20
CA LEU A 365 8.38 -18.56 23.05
C LEU A 365 8.92 -19.12 24.37
N ASP A 366 9.76 -18.35 25.07
CA ASP A 366 10.33 -18.75 26.38
C ASP A 366 9.22 -19.02 27.39
N LYS A 367 8.16 -18.22 27.41
CA LYS A 367 7.02 -18.44 28.31
C LYS A 367 6.28 -19.75 28.00
N VAL A 368 6.12 -20.08 26.72
CA VAL A 368 5.51 -21.38 26.30
C VAL A 368 6.43 -22.54 26.62
N CYS A 369 7.75 -22.42 26.36
CA CYS A 369 8.73 -23.46 26.71
C CYS A 369 8.79 -23.71 28.22
N ALA A 370 8.75 -22.66 29.04
CA ALA A 370 8.70 -22.79 30.50
C ALA A 370 7.44 -23.51 31.00
N ALA A 371 6.28 -23.26 30.34
CA ALA A 371 5.04 -23.96 30.68
C ALA A 371 5.03 -25.45 30.19
N HIS A 372 5.74 -25.74 29.12
CA HIS A 372 5.75 -27.06 28.46
C HIS A 372 7.16 -27.51 28.05
N PRO A 373 8.07 -27.80 28.99
CA PRO A 373 9.47 -28.16 28.69
C PRO A 373 9.61 -29.38 27.75
N ASN A 374 8.65 -30.31 27.82
CA ASN A 374 8.65 -31.53 26.99
C ASN A 374 8.26 -31.33 25.52
N TRP A 375 7.92 -30.07 25.13
CA TRP A 375 7.55 -29.81 23.73
C TRP A 375 8.75 -29.52 22.82
N GLU A 376 9.91 -29.25 23.40
CA GLU A 376 11.17 -29.05 22.66
C GLU A 376 11.07 -27.98 21.58
N LEU A 377 10.55 -26.77 21.95
CA LEU A 377 10.31 -25.68 21.01
C LEU A 377 11.45 -24.65 20.95
N GLU A 378 12.49 -24.77 21.80
CA GLU A 378 13.61 -23.82 21.90
C GLU A 378 14.36 -23.60 20.58
N GLY A 379 14.37 -24.62 19.70
CA GLY A 379 15.01 -24.54 18.38
C GLY A 379 14.39 -23.52 17.43
N TYR A 380 13.21 -22.97 17.75
CA TYR A 380 12.52 -21.94 16.95
C TYR A 380 12.88 -20.50 17.37
N LYS A 381 13.79 -20.29 18.33
CA LYS A 381 14.24 -18.95 18.70
C LYS A 381 14.80 -18.22 17.50
N LEU A 382 14.32 -16.97 17.32
CA LEU A 382 14.84 -16.09 16.30
C LEU A 382 16.23 -15.57 16.68
N GLN A 383 17.08 -15.43 15.67
CA GLN A 383 18.39 -14.81 15.77
C GLN A 383 18.57 -13.85 14.58
N ILE A 384 19.20 -12.71 14.82
CA ILE A 384 19.65 -11.85 13.73
C ILE A 384 20.95 -12.48 13.21
N ALA A 385 20.96 -12.84 11.92
CA ALA A 385 22.19 -13.31 11.30
C ALA A 385 23.25 -12.20 11.41
N GLU A 386 24.33 -12.47 12.12
CA GLU A 386 25.51 -11.62 12.07
C GLU A 386 26.00 -11.56 10.62
N LYS A 387 26.20 -10.34 10.10
CA LYS A 387 26.67 -10.08 8.73
C LYS A 387 28.17 -10.29 8.64
#